data_8e5232976d45a95188050ec660e36481
#
_entry.id   8e5232976d45a95188050ec660e36481
#
_cell.length_a   1.000
_cell.length_b   1.000
_cell.length_c   1.000
_cell.angle_alpha   90.00
_cell.angle_beta   90.00
_cell.angle_gamma   90.00
#
_symmetry.space_group_name_H-M   'P 1'
#
loop_
_entity.id
_entity.type
_entity.pdbx_description
1 polymer ?
#
loop_
_entity_poly.entity_id
_entity_poly.type
_entity_poly.pdbx_seq_one_letter_code
_entity_poly.pdbx_strand_id
1 'polypeptide(L)'
;MLMLYSAKQQKSLKEIEILLHMPNVQEYEGSFDLQIQECDIDAMIEYNVNDVEATETLLNKVKEDVELRLEVEKEWGFDALSMSGVRFGEEVLLRKTLDITNTTKDELKTRARKVGNIRLGDIILPFIQYSNPKLKEVLLDVKNATCNASKSDKKQENYEKKFVLSNICYSIGEGGIHTINEPRVYKPTAEQFIGHSDVTSMYPSLAIINHWLPVHLGEDFWNVYSALYKERLAAKRNGESLKSKAFKQALNALTGKMQQESSWAYDPLNVYKIRINGQLILLMLVDRLLALNCKIVQVNTDGVVYIADKSARFAIADAIKEVEQLTQLTFESDDYESFYQYDVNNYFGVRKGYSQSGDPGLIEKKGRFITEIGLNNSMTPVVISKAVINYFLNNEPIDKFIKKDRDIRDFLMSQSVNKESKVEYGGNLIQRINRYYASSSGYYLIRIKDKMYESRSETRITEYGVRLLNKIDATPIEKRHLDYQYYISKAKKIASEFVNRQLTIFDD
;
A
#
# COMPACT_ATOMS: atom_id res chain seq x y z
N MET A 1 -16.06 -6.10 -12.78
CA MET A 1 -16.07 -5.32 -11.51
C MET A 1 -14.92 -5.69 -10.59
N LEU A 2 -14.62 -6.97 -10.36
CA LEU A 2 -13.52 -7.42 -9.47
C LEU A 2 -12.11 -6.97 -9.90
N MET A 3 -11.90 -6.66 -11.17
CA MET A 3 -10.63 -6.16 -11.69
C MET A 3 -10.33 -4.69 -11.34
N LEU A 4 -11.30 -3.94 -10.83
CA LEU A 4 -11.14 -2.51 -10.51
C LEU A 4 -9.96 -2.26 -9.56
N TYR A 5 -9.65 -3.20 -8.67
CA TYR A 5 -8.70 -3.01 -7.60
C TYR A 5 -7.34 -3.66 -7.84
N SER A 6 -7.27 -4.84 -8.46
CA SER A 6 -5.99 -5.48 -8.79
C SER A 6 -6.15 -6.58 -9.85
N ALA A 7 -5.38 -6.51 -10.93
CA ALA A 7 -5.27 -7.59 -11.90
C ALA A 7 -4.47 -8.80 -11.38
N LYS A 8 -3.66 -8.62 -10.32
CA LYS A 8 -2.79 -9.66 -9.74
C LYS A 8 -3.45 -10.43 -8.58
N GLN A 9 -4.44 -9.85 -7.94
CA GLN A 9 -5.16 -10.45 -6.83
C GLN A 9 -6.65 -10.57 -7.21
N GLN A 10 -6.95 -11.60 -7.98
CA GLN A 10 -8.34 -11.94 -8.28
C GLN A 10 -8.96 -12.52 -7.02
N LYS A 11 -9.93 -11.81 -6.46
CA LYS A 11 -10.75 -12.31 -5.34
C LYS A 11 -12.02 -12.89 -5.89
N SER A 12 -12.42 -14.03 -5.35
CA SER A 12 -13.73 -14.62 -5.61
C SER A 12 -14.84 -13.76 -4.97
N LEU A 13 -16.08 -13.94 -5.41
CA LEU A 13 -17.22 -13.25 -4.81
C LEU A 13 -17.30 -13.56 -3.31
N LYS A 14 -17.03 -14.78 -2.89
CA LYS A 14 -17.05 -15.19 -1.47
C LYS A 14 -15.99 -14.50 -0.62
N GLU A 15 -14.79 -14.26 -1.14
CA GLU A 15 -13.79 -13.45 -0.45
C GLU A 15 -14.24 -11.99 -0.33
N ILE A 16 -14.98 -11.49 -1.31
CA ILE A 16 -15.55 -10.12 -1.28
C ILE A 16 -16.71 -10.04 -0.30
N GLU A 17 -17.59 -11.04 -0.24
CA GLU A 17 -18.65 -11.13 0.78
C GLU A 17 -18.07 -11.00 2.19
N ILE A 18 -16.95 -11.69 2.46
CA ILE A 18 -16.24 -11.59 3.74
C ILE A 18 -15.78 -10.15 4.00
N LEU A 19 -15.13 -9.50 3.02
CA LEU A 19 -14.58 -8.16 3.15
C LEU A 19 -15.66 -7.07 3.25
N LEU A 20 -16.83 -7.31 2.66
CA LEU A 20 -18.02 -6.47 2.79
C LEU A 20 -18.81 -6.74 4.08
N HIS A 21 -18.35 -7.68 4.92
CA HIS A 21 -19.06 -8.11 6.11
C HIS A 21 -20.50 -8.57 5.84
N MET A 22 -20.74 -9.21 4.69
CA MET A 22 -22.04 -9.76 4.36
C MET A 22 -22.52 -10.72 5.46
N PRO A 23 -23.83 -10.75 5.76
CA PRO A 23 -24.35 -11.62 6.80
C PRO A 23 -24.12 -13.11 6.48
N ASN A 24 -24.18 -13.51 5.22
CA ASN A 24 -23.99 -14.87 4.77
C ASN A 24 -22.82 -14.97 3.78
N VAL A 25 -21.97 -15.99 3.93
CA VAL A 25 -20.86 -16.36 3.04
C VAL A 25 -21.01 -17.85 2.74
N GLN A 26 -21.59 -18.18 1.62
CA GLN A 26 -21.93 -19.57 1.30
C GLN A 26 -21.41 -19.95 -0.08
N GLU A 27 -20.60 -21.02 -0.17
CA GLU A 27 -20.31 -21.70 -1.43
C GLU A 27 -21.43 -22.70 -1.72
N TYR A 28 -21.74 -22.88 -3.01
CA TYR A 28 -22.69 -23.93 -3.41
C TYR A 28 -22.04 -25.29 -3.19
N GLU A 29 -22.73 -26.18 -2.43
CA GLU A 29 -22.21 -27.49 -2.08
C GLU A 29 -22.43 -28.52 -3.21
N GLY A 30 -23.34 -28.25 -4.15
CA GLY A 30 -23.62 -29.09 -5.30
C GLY A 30 -22.58 -28.90 -6.43
N SER A 31 -22.71 -29.73 -7.47
CA SER A 31 -21.90 -29.61 -8.69
C SER A 31 -22.66 -28.82 -9.75
N PHE A 32 -22.05 -27.81 -10.34
CA PHE A 32 -22.63 -27.10 -11.47
C PHE A 32 -22.64 -27.92 -12.77
N ASP A 33 -21.91 -29.05 -12.81
CA ASP A 33 -21.79 -29.92 -13.98
C ASP A 33 -22.85 -31.06 -13.97
N LEU A 34 -23.59 -31.18 -12.88
CA LEU A 34 -24.64 -32.20 -12.73
C LEU A 34 -26.02 -31.58 -12.92
N GLN A 35 -26.97 -32.41 -13.40
CA GLN A 35 -28.37 -32.01 -13.47
C GLN A 35 -28.92 -31.76 -12.06
N ILE A 36 -29.51 -30.56 -11.86
CA ILE A 36 -30.12 -30.17 -10.60
C ILE A 36 -31.28 -31.07 -10.29
N GLN A 37 -31.30 -31.62 -9.07
CA GLN A 37 -32.42 -32.38 -8.58
C GLN A 37 -33.48 -31.45 -7.98
N GLU A 38 -34.74 -31.87 -7.95
CA GLU A 38 -35.84 -31.08 -7.42
C GLU A 38 -35.59 -30.64 -5.94
N CYS A 39 -34.97 -31.54 -5.15
CA CYS A 39 -34.62 -31.26 -3.75
C CYS A 39 -33.53 -30.19 -3.57
N ASP A 40 -32.76 -29.84 -4.62
CA ASP A 40 -31.68 -28.88 -4.55
C ASP A 40 -32.10 -27.47 -5.03
N ILE A 41 -33.31 -27.34 -5.59
CA ILE A 41 -33.80 -26.08 -6.20
C ILE A 41 -33.82 -24.95 -5.18
N ASP A 42 -34.39 -25.17 -4.00
CA ASP A 42 -34.51 -24.12 -2.96
C ASP A 42 -33.13 -23.66 -2.48
N ALA A 43 -32.19 -24.59 -2.26
CA ALA A 43 -30.82 -24.27 -1.88
C ALA A 43 -30.10 -23.49 -2.96
N MET A 44 -30.33 -23.81 -4.23
CA MET A 44 -29.75 -23.05 -5.35
C MET A 44 -30.36 -21.64 -5.48
N ILE A 45 -31.65 -21.48 -5.23
CA ILE A 45 -32.31 -20.18 -5.22
C ILE A 45 -31.73 -19.33 -4.10
N GLU A 46 -31.61 -19.88 -2.87
CA GLU A 46 -31.01 -19.16 -1.73
C GLU A 46 -29.57 -18.72 -2.03
N TYR A 47 -28.77 -19.61 -2.62
CA TYR A 47 -27.41 -19.32 -3.06
C TYR A 47 -27.37 -18.16 -4.09
N ASN A 48 -28.22 -18.22 -5.12
CA ASN A 48 -28.28 -17.18 -6.15
C ASN A 48 -28.74 -15.83 -5.58
N VAL A 49 -29.72 -15.81 -4.69
CA VAL A 49 -30.17 -14.57 -4.03
C VAL A 49 -29.01 -13.96 -3.25
N ASN A 50 -28.26 -14.75 -2.48
CA ASN A 50 -27.09 -14.26 -1.76
C ASN A 50 -26.01 -13.69 -2.71
N ASP A 51 -25.76 -14.30 -3.86
CA ASP A 51 -24.81 -13.82 -4.85
C ASP A 51 -25.25 -12.50 -5.49
N VAL A 52 -26.56 -12.32 -5.74
CA VAL A 52 -27.13 -11.07 -6.25
C VAL A 52 -27.00 -9.96 -5.22
N GLU A 53 -27.40 -10.21 -3.96
CA GLU A 53 -27.27 -9.26 -2.85
C GLU A 53 -25.80 -8.84 -2.61
N ALA A 54 -24.88 -9.79 -2.69
CA ALA A 54 -23.46 -9.53 -2.57
C ALA A 54 -22.94 -8.64 -3.72
N THR A 55 -23.41 -8.90 -4.93
CA THR A 55 -23.05 -8.13 -6.12
C THR A 55 -23.62 -6.70 -6.05
N GLU A 56 -24.85 -6.53 -5.58
CA GLU A 56 -25.47 -5.21 -5.35
C GLU A 56 -24.73 -4.43 -4.26
N THR A 57 -24.40 -5.08 -3.14
CA THR A 57 -23.63 -4.48 -2.06
C THR A 57 -22.25 -4.04 -2.54
N LEU A 58 -21.59 -4.87 -3.36
CA LEU A 58 -20.32 -4.52 -3.99
C LEU A 58 -20.49 -3.31 -4.93
N LEU A 59 -21.53 -3.30 -5.77
CA LEU A 59 -21.80 -2.19 -6.68
C LEU A 59 -21.96 -0.88 -5.90
N ASN A 60 -22.74 -0.89 -4.84
CA ASN A 60 -22.96 0.27 -3.98
C ASN A 60 -21.64 0.74 -3.33
N LYS A 61 -20.78 -0.19 -2.89
CA LYS A 61 -19.47 0.14 -2.29
C LYS A 61 -18.50 0.77 -3.28
N VAL A 62 -18.55 0.38 -4.56
CA VAL A 62 -17.65 0.87 -5.61
C VAL A 62 -18.33 1.84 -6.58
N LYS A 63 -19.50 2.35 -6.22
CA LYS A 63 -20.32 3.19 -7.07
C LYS A 63 -19.56 4.36 -7.68
N GLU A 64 -18.83 5.09 -6.85
CA GLU A 64 -17.99 6.21 -7.29
C GLU A 64 -16.94 5.80 -8.33
N ASP A 65 -16.26 4.66 -8.12
CA ASP A 65 -15.26 4.16 -9.08
C ASP A 65 -15.92 3.72 -10.41
N VAL A 66 -17.16 3.25 -10.36
CA VAL A 66 -17.96 2.91 -11.56
C VAL A 66 -18.40 4.17 -12.29
N GLU A 67 -18.98 5.15 -11.59
CA GLU A 67 -19.40 6.44 -12.14
C GLU A 67 -18.24 7.15 -12.84
N LEU A 68 -17.07 7.22 -12.20
CA LEU A 68 -15.87 7.78 -12.80
C LEU A 68 -15.51 7.10 -14.14
N ARG A 69 -15.61 5.77 -14.19
CA ARG A 69 -15.29 5.02 -15.42
C ARG A 69 -16.29 5.24 -16.53
N LEU A 70 -17.57 5.35 -16.18
CA LEU A 70 -18.65 5.69 -17.14
C LEU A 70 -18.47 7.10 -17.71
N GLU A 71 -18.07 8.07 -16.88
CA GLU A 71 -17.76 9.43 -17.35
C GLU A 71 -16.59 9.43 -18.33
N VAL A 72 -15.51 8.72 -17.99
CA VAL A 72 -14.32 8.58 -18.86
C VAL A 72 -14.64 7.84 -20.15
N GLU A 73 -15.46 6.78 -20.10
CA GLU A 73 -15.94 6.06 -21.27
C GLU A 73 -16.72 6.98 -22.21
N LYS A 74 -17.60 7.81 -21.66
CA LYS A 74 -18.38 8.80 -22.42
C LYS A 74 -17.51 9.88 -23.04
N GLU A 75 -16.49 10.35 -22.30
CA GLU A 75 -15.61 11.43 -22.76
C GLU A 75 -14.59 10.94 -23.78
N TRP A 76 -14.04 9.73 -23.59
CA TRP A 76 -12.88 9.26 -24.36
C TRP A 76 -13.12 8.00 -25.21
N GLY A 77 -14.34 7.47 -25.24
CA GLY A 77 -14.79 6.46 -26.19
C GLY A 77 -14.16 5.07 -26.05
N PHE A 78 -13.81 4.63 -24.81
CA PHE A 78 -13.30 3.28 -24.59
C PHE A 78 -13.94 2.61 -23.38
N ASP A 79 -14.11 1.29 -23.41
CA ASP A 79 -14.62 0.51 -22.27
C ASP A 79 -13.64 0.57 -21.08
N ALA A 80 -13.98 1.36 -20.06
CA ALA A 80 -13.21 1.54 -18.85
C ALA A 80 -13.67 0.63 -17.71
N LEU A 81 -14.90 0.11 -17.75
CA LEU A 81 -15.50 -0.65 -16.66
C LEU A 81 -14.77 -1.95 -16.34
N SER A 82 -14.25 -2.64 -17.35
CA SER A 82 -13.55 -3.92 -17.23
C SER A 82 -12.07 -3.79 -16.88
N MET A 83 -11.57 -2.55 -16.69
CA MET A 83 -10.14 -2.31 -16.47
C MET A 83 -9.75 -2.25 -15.01
N SER A 84 -8.59 -2.80 -14.67
CA SER A 84 -7.94 -2.49 -13.39
C SER A 84 -7.51 -1.02 -13.33
N GLY A 85 -7.35 -0.45 -12.13
CA GLY A 85 -6.94 0.94 -11.98
C GLY A 85 -5.64 1.29 -12.73
N VAL A 86 -4.67 0.37 -12.75
CA VAL A 86 -3.41 0.54 -13.49
C VAL A 86 -3.65 0.55 -15.00
N ARG A 87 -4.45 -0.41 -15.51
CA ARG A 87 -4.78 -0.49 -16.94
C ARG A 87 -5.63 0.69 -17.40
N PHE A 88 -6.56 1.11 -16.56
CA PHE A 88 -7.37 2.31 -16.80
C PHE A 88 -6.49 3.55 -16.97
N GLY A 89 -5.55 3.79 -16.03
CA GLY A 89 -4.62 4.91 -16.13
C GLY A 89 -3.71 4.82 -17.38
N GLU A 90 -3.25 3.62 -17.72
CA GLU A 90 -2.48 3.38 -18.95
C GLU A 90 -3.28 3.73 -20.20
N GLU A 91 -4.54 3.27 -20.28
CA GLU A 91 -5.39 3.48 -21.46
C GLU A 91 -5.71 4.96 -21.67
N VAL A 92 -5.96 5.70 -20.60
CA VAL A 92 -6.13 7.16 -20.62
C VAL A 92 -4.94 7.85 -21.30
N LEU A 93 -3.72 7.53 -20.83
CA LEU A 93 -2.50 8.10 -21.41
C LEU A 93 -2.28 7.66 -22.85
N LEU A 94 -2.49 6.38 -23.15
CA LEU A 94 -2.32 5.83 -24.47
C LEU A 94 -3.25 6.51 -25.47
N ARG A 95 -4.56 6.63 -25.18
CA ARG A 95 -5.53 7.26 -26.08
C ARG A 95 -5.16 8.71 -26.38
N LYS A 96 -4.92 9.51 -25.34
CA LYS A 96 -4.46 10.90 -25.52
C LYS A 96 -3.18 10.98 -26.38
N THR A 97 -2.30 10.00 -26.28
CA THR A 97 -1.07 9.95 -27.09
C THR A 97 -1.36 9.59 -28.54
N LEU A 98 -2.18 8.57 -28.79
CA LEU A 98 -2.54 8.14 -30.13
C LEU A 98 -3.28 9.23 -30.92
N ASP A 99 -4.19 9.96 -30.24
CA ASP A 99 -4.95 11.06 -30.84
C ASP A 99 -4.03 12.20 -31.33
N ILE A 100 -2.95 12.50 -30.60
CA ILE A 100 -2.01 13.57 -30.96
C ILE A 100 -0.97 13.10 -31.98
N THR A 101 -0.44 11.87 -31.80
CA THR A 101 0.65 11.36 -32.64
C THR A 101 0.17 10.74 -33.94
N ASN A 102 -1.13 10.52 -34.12
CA ASN A 102 -1.77 9.85 -35.26
C ASN A 102 -1.04 8.52 -35.61
N THR A 103 -0.69 7.73 -34.61
CA THR A 103 0.04 6.47 -34.71
C THR A 103 -0.74 5.32 -34.09
N THR A 104 -0.24 4.11 -34.20
CA THR A 104 -0.78 2.93 -33.54
C THR A 104 0.05 2.54 -32.31
N LYS A 105 -0.56 1.81 -31.39
CA LYS A 105 0.14 1.27 -30.20
C LYS A 105 1.35 0.41 -30.58
N ASP A 106 1.25 -0.37 -31.64
CA ASP A 106 2.31 -1.26 -32.08
C ASP A 106 3.47 -0.49 -32.73
N GLU A 107 3.19 0.56 -33.49
CA GLU A 107 4.21 1.49 -33.98
C GLU A 107 4.96 2.17 -32.82
N LEU A 108 4.25 2.62 -31.77
CA LEU A 108 4.91 3.19 -30.61
C LEU A 108 5.85 2.19 -29.94
N LYS A 109 5.44 0.92 -29.80
CA LYS A 109 6.32 -0.13 -29.25
C LYS A 109 7.59 -0.35 -30.08
N THR A 110 7.50 -0.33 -31.40
CA THR A 110 8.66 -0.54 -32.28
C THR A 110 9.68 0.57 -32.19
N ARG A 111 9.26 1.79 -31.85
CA ARG A 111 10.11 2.96 -31.65
C ARG A 111 10.78 2.98 -30.28
N ALA A 112 10.35 2.13 -29.34
CA ALA A 112 10.85 2.10 -27.97
C ALA A 112 12.35 1.76 -27.93
N ARG A 113 13.11 2.53 -27.16
CA ARG A 113 14.56 2.39 -27.03
C ARG A 113 14.90 1.20 -26.14
N LYS A 114 15.65 0.25 -26.65
CA LYS A 114 16.29 -0.80 -25.83
C LYS A 114 17.53 -0.22 -25.15
N VAL A 115 17.62 -0.43 -23.82
CA VAL A 115 18.75 0.01 -23.01
C VAL A 115 19.30 -1.20 -22.29
N GLY A 116 20.60 -1.41 -22.37
CA GLY A 116 21.29 -2.47 -21.63
C GLY A 116 21.76 -1.98 -20.26
N ASN A 117 23.08 -1.90 -20.07
CA ASN A 117 23.67 -1.42 -18.84
C ASN A 117 23.60 0.11 -18.74
N ILE A 118 23.24 0.59 -17.54
CA ILE A 118 23.17 1.99 -17.19
C ILE A 118 24.19 2.25 -16.08
N ARG A 119 25.19 3.08 -16.34
CA ARG A 119 26.10 3.59 -15.32
C ARG A 119 25.35 4.69 -14.57
N LEU A 120 25.15 4.51 -13.24
CA LEU A 120 24.33 5.44 -12.47
C LEU A 120 24.94 6.84 -12.40
N GLY A 121 26.27 6.95 -12.43
CA GLY A 121 26.95 8.26 -12.48
C GLY A 121 26.57 9.14 -13.65
N ASP A 122 26.17 8.54 -14.78
CA ASP A 122 25.83 9.30 -16.00
C ASP A 122 24.41 9.89 -15.98
N ILE A 123 23.61 9.47 -15.01
CA ILE A 123 22.18 9.88 -14.89
C ILE A 123 21.89 10.76 -13.68
N ILE A 124 22.86 10.99 -12.80
CA ILE A 124 22.71 11.82 -11.60
C ILE A 124 22.71 13.29 -11.98
N LEU A 125 21.75 14.05 -11.44
CA LEU A 125 21.65 15.49 -11.64
C LEU A 125 22.89 16.21 -11.06
N PRO A 126 23.48 17.17 -11.79
CA PRO A 126 24.78 17.77 -11.44
C PRO A 126 24.75 18.56 -10.14
N PHE A 127 23.60 19.07 -9.71
CA PHE A 127 23.45 19.83 -8.47
C PHE A 127 23.38 18.95 -7.21
N ILE A 128 23.27 17.61 -7.37
CA ILE A 128 23.24 16.70 -6.22
C ILE A 128 24.62 16.61 -5.57
N GLN A 129 24.70 17.17 -4.39
CA GLN A 129 25.89 17.17 -3.53
C GLN A 129 25.47 17.22 -2.06
N TYR A 130 26.35 16.77 -1.19
CA TYR A 130 26.13 16.68 0.25
C TYR A 130 27.24 17.36 1.04
N SER A 131 26.91 17.84 2.23
CA SER A 131 27.89 18.33 3.22
C SER A 131 28.41 17.18 4.08
N ASN A 132 27.54 16.26 4.46
CA ASN A 132 27.86 15.12 5.31
C ASN A 132 28.84 14.15 4.64
N PRO A 133 29.98 13.80 5.31
CA PRO A 133 30.99 12.90 4.74
C PRO A 133 30.45 11.53 4.34
N LYS A 134 29.54 10.96 5.14
CA LYS A 134 28.95 9.65 4.84
C LYS A 134 28.07 9.67 3.60
N LEU A 135 27.30 10.75 3.40
CA LEU A 135 26.48 10.92 2.20
C LEU A 135 27.33 11.18 0.95
N LYS A 136 28.51 11.83 1.09
CA LYS A 136 29.50 11.96 0.00
C LYS A 136 30.03 10.60 -0.43
N GLU A 137 30.37 9.74 0.52
CA GLU A 137 30.77 8.34 0.26
C GLU A 137 29.68 7.57 -0.49
N VAL A 138 28.44 7.64 0.02
CA VAL A 138 27.28 7.00 -0.61
C VAL A 138 27.06 7.49 -2.04
N LEU A 139 27.15 8.79 -2.28
CA LEU A 139 27.04 9.35 -3.63
C LEU A 139 28.11 8.84 -4.58
N LEU A 140 29.36 8.71 -4.09
CA LEU A 140 30.45 8.17 -4.89
C LEU A 140 30.20 6.68 -5.24
N ASP A 141 29.73 5.90 -4.29
CA ASP A 141 29.35 4.50 -4.52
C ASP A 141 28.24 4.39 -5.57
N VAL A 142 27.18 5.23 -5.47
CA VAL A 142 26.10 5.27 -6.46
C VAL A 142 26.64 5.66 -7.83
N LYS A 143 27.51 6.66 -7.93
CA LYS A 143 28.11 7.09 -9.21
C LYS A 143 28.93 5.99 -9.90
N ASN A 144 29.54 5.11 -9.12
CA ASN A 144 30.36 4.01 -9.63
C ASN A 144 29.53 2.75 -9.96
N ALA A 145 28.28 2.69 -9.55
CA ALA A 145 27.42 1.54 -9.77
C ALA A 145 26.89 1.48 -11.21
N THR A 146 26.63 0.25 -11.66
CA THR A 146 26.01 -0.04 -12.96
C THR A 146 24.79 -0.95 -12.75
N CYS A 147 23.68 -0.63 -13.37
CA CYS A 147 22.45 -1.41 -13.34
C CYS A 147 22.17 -1.98 -14.74
N ASN A 148 21.55 -3.15 -14.81
CA ASN A 148 21.03 -3.68 -16.06
C ASN A 148 19.55 -3.33 -16.21
N ALA A 149 19.22 -2.58 -17.24
CA ALA A 149 17.85 -2.17 -17.51
C ALA A 149 17.00 -3.30 -18.15
N SER A 150 17.63 -4.30 -18.77
CA SER A 150 16.95 -5.44 -19.36
C SER A 150 16.74 -6.52 -18.30
N LYS A 151 15.46 -6.73 -17.90
CA LYS A 151 15.07 -7.79 -16.97
C LYS A 151 15.07 -9.21 -17.56
N SER A 152 15.56 -9.38 -18.80
CA SER A 152 15.66 -10.71 -19.42
C SER A 152 16.66 -11.61 -18.72
N ASP A 153 17.60 -11.03 -17.99
CA ASP A 153 18.62 -11.77 -17.23
C ASP A 153 18.22 -11.90 -15.75
N LYS A 154 17.45 -12.95 -15.44
CA LYS A 154 16.98 -13.26 -14.07
C LYS A 154 18.09 -13.53 -13.04
N LYS A 155 19.36 -13.54 -13.47
CA LYS A 155 20.52 -13.86 -12.64
C LYS A 155 21.24 -12.63 -12.09
N GLN A 156 20.89 -11.42 -12.54
CA GLN A 156 21.53 -10.21 -12.04
C GLN A 156 20.75 -9.64 -10.86
N GLU A 157 21.45 -9.47 -9.73
CA GLU A 157 20.89 -8.83 -8.54
C GLU A 157 20.54 -7.37 -8.85
N ASN A 158 19.41 -6.91 -8.34
CA ASN A 158 19.02 -5.52 -8.40
C ASN A 158 20.02 -4.69 -7.59
N TYR A 159 20.35 -3.49 -8.09
CA TYR A 159 21.18 -2.58 -7.31
C TYR A 159 20.47 -2.19 -6.00
N GLU A 160 21.12 -2.49 -4.89
CA GLU A 160 20.74 -2.07 -3.54
C GLU A 160 21.99 -1.66 -2.76
N LYS A 161 21.97 -0.51 -2.12
CA LYS A 161 23.02 -0.05 -1.21
C LYS A 161 22.42 0.22 0.15
N LYS A 162 22.95 -0.47 1.18
CA LYS A 162 22.63 -0.21 2.58
C LYS A 162 23.77 0.57 3.23
N PHE A 163 23.42 1.55 4.06
CA PHE A 163 24.36 2.35 4.83
C PHE A 163 23.75 2.85 6.12
N VAL A 164 24.58 3.14 7.12
CA VAL A 164 24.13 3.71 8.39
C VAL A 164 24.47 5.20 8.42
N LEU A 165 23.50 6.02 8.80
CA LEU A 165 23.65 7.48 9.01
C LEU A 165 22.87 7.85 10.26
N SER A 166 23.55 8.51 11.22
CA SER A 166 22.93 8.93 12.51
C SER A 166 22.18 7.79 13.21
N ASN A 167 22.82 6.62 13.31
CA ASN A 167 22.28 5.38 13.93
C ASN A 167 21.01 4.79 13.27
N ILE A 168 20.69 5.22 12.03
CA ILE A 168 19.60 4.66 11.24
C ILE A 168 20.19 3.97 10.01
N CYS A 169 19.73 2.77 9.70
CA CYS A 169 20.07 2.06 8.48
C CYS A 169 19.17 2.52 7.33
N TYR A 170 19.76 2.93 6.22
CA TYR A 170 19.08 3.32 4.98
C TYR A 170 19.31 2.25 3.92
N SER A 171 18.32 2.02 3.08
CA SER A 171 18.43 1.27 1.84
C SER A 171 18.02 2.16 0.68
N ILE A 172 18.88 2.25 -0.34
CA ILE A 172 18.62 2.92 -1.61
C ILE A 172 18.84 1.94 -2.76
N GLY A 173 18.07 2.07 -3.82
CA GLY A 173 18.22 1.16 -4.97
C GLY A 173 17.05 1.23 -5.95
N GLU A 174 16.83 0.16 -6.70
CA GLU A 174 15.75 0.11 -7.69
C GLU A 174 14.34 0.25 -7.10
N GLY A 175 14.16 -0.15 -5.84
CA GLY A 175 12.87 -0.08 -5.14
C GLY A 175 12.51 1.28 -4.56
N GLY A 176 13.45 2.22 -4.52
CA GLY A 176 13.30 3.50 -3.85
C GLY A 176 14.18 3.60 -2.59
N ILE A 177 14.06 4.72 -1.86
CA ILE A 177 14.73 4.91 -0.58
C ILE A 177 13.79 4.56 0.57
N HIS A 178 14.33 3.88 1.57
CA HIS A 178 13.63 3.69 2.84
C HIS A 178 14.63 3.44 3.98
N THR A 179 14.21 3.83 5.18
CA THR A 179 14.92 3.49 6.40
C THR A 179 14.51 2.12 6.89
N ILE A 180 15.47 1.37 7.46
CA ILE A 180 15.22 0.10 8.12
C ILE A 180 15.11 0.42 9.61
N ASN A 181 13.86 0.51 10.07
CA ASN A 181 13.57 0.95 11.41
C ASN A 181 13.16 -0.22 12.32
N GLU A 182 13.45 -0.04 13.59
CA GLU A 182 12.97 -0.88 14.68
C GLU A 182 11.77 -0.22 15.36
N PRO A 183 10.86 -1.00 16.01
CA PRO A 183 9.72 -0.45 16.72
C PRO A 183 10.12 0.62 17.72
N ARG A 184 9.55 1.82 17.58
CA ARG A 184 9.84 2.96 18.47
C ARG A 184 8.67 3.93 18.55
N VAL A 185 8.49 4.52 19.72
CA VAL A 185 7.56 5.62 19.98
C VAL A 185 8.33 6.94 19.98
N TYR A 186 7.83 7.90 19.21
CA TYR A 186 8.36 9.25 19.17
C TYR A 186 7.31 10.22 19.74
N LYS A 187 7.67 10.92 20.81
CA LYS A 187 6.89 12.00 21.40
C LYS A 187 7.82 13.20 21.56
N PRO A 188 7.49 14.36 20.98
CA PRO A 188 8.33 15.54 21.11
C PRO A 188 8.20 16.10 22.53
N THR A 189 9.28 16.73 23.02
CA THR A 189 9.22 17.51 24.26
C THR A 189 8.45 18.81 24.02
N ALA A 190 8.23 19.61 25.08
CA ALA A 190 7.57 20.91 24.98
C ALA A 190 8.28 21.86 24.01
N GLU A 191 9.60 21.72 23.87
CA GLU A 191 10.44 22.57 23.00
C GLU A 191 10.63 21.98 21.60
N GLN A 192 10.13 20.78 21.35
CA GLN A 192 10.31 20.07 20.10
C GLN A 192 9.00 19.92 19.30
N PHE A 193 9.15 19.51 18.05
CA PHE A 193 8.05 19.08 17.20
C PHE A 193 8.51 17.89 16.33
N ILE A 194 7.54 17.12 15.84
CA ILE A 194 7.76 16.10 14.81
C ILE A 194 7.25 16.69 13.50
N GLY A 195 8.16 16.90 12.54
CA GLY A 195 7.82 17.34 11.20
C GLY A 195 7.81 16.18 10.22
N HIS A 196 6.94 16.29 9.23
CA HIS A 196 6.91 15.44 8.05
C HIS A 196 6.95 16.33 6.82
N SER A 197 7.85 16.04 5.89
CA SER A 197 7.95 16.75 4.62
C SER A 197 7.93 15.74 3.48
N ASP A 198 6.93 15.83 2.60
CA ASP A 198 6.62 14.89 1.53
C ASP A 198 6.61 15.59 0.17
N VAL A 199 7.20 14.97 -0.86
CA VAL A 199 7.25 15.56 -2.20
C VAL A 199 5.93 15.33 -2.92
N THR A 200 5.28 16.40 -3.31
CA THR A 200 4.02 16.33 -4.06
C THR A 200 4.21 15.60 -5.39
N SER A 201 3.66 14.39 -5.50
CA SER A 201 3.71 13.57 -6.74
C SER A 201 5.13 13.42 -7.31
N MET A 202 6.07 13.03 -6.49
CA MET A 202 7.51 13.03 -6.76
C MET A 202 7.90 12.50 -8.14
N TYR A 203 7.50 11.29 -8.52
CA TYR A 203 7.88 10.69 -9.80
C TYR A 203 7.31 11.42 -11.02
N PRO A 204 6.01 11.76 -11.06
CA PRO A 204 5.47 12.63 -12.12
C PRO A 204 6.15 13.99 -12.20
N SER A 205 6.41 14.63 -11.07
CA SER A 205 7.08 15.95 -11.03
C SER A 205 8.49 15.87 -11.61
N LEU A 206 9.30 14.89 -11.18
CA LEU A 206 10.64 14.67 -11.72
C LEU A 206 10.63 14.39 -13.22
N ALA A 207 9.66 13.58 -13.69
CA ALA A 207 9.52 13.26 -15.10
C ALA A 207 9.23 14.51 -15.95
N ILE A 208 8.36 15.39 -15.47
CA ILE A 208 7.97 16.62 -16.19
C ILE A 208 9.11 17.64 -16.17
N ILE A 209 9.63 17.95 -14.98
CA ILE A 209 10.65 19.00 -14.77
C ILE A 209 11.92 18.71 -15.57
N ASN A 210 12.33 17.45 -15.63
CA ASN A 210 13.58 17.07 -16.28
C ASN A 210 13.39 16.46 -17.69
N HIS A 211 12.18 16.50 -18.25
CA HIS A 211 11.87 15.83 -19.52
C HIS A 211 12.24 14.34 -19.55
N TRP A 212 12.05 13.63 -18.43
CA TRP A 212 12.32 12.18 -18.30
C TRP A 212 11.10 11.33 -18.62
N LEU A 213 10.49 11.64 -19.76
CA LEU A 213 9.41 10.85 -20.36
C LEU A 213 9.94 9.98 -21.51
N PRO A 214 9.19 8.97 -21.99
CA PRO A 214 9.66 8.12 -23.06
C PRO A 214 10.08 8.92 -24.30
N VAL A 215 11.37 8.89 -24.62
CA VAL A 215 11.96 9.76 -25.67
C VAL A 215 11.31 9.56 -27.04
N HIS A 216 10.91 8.33 -27.36
CA HIS A 216 10.29 7.99 -28.64
C HIS A 216 8.85 8.52 -28.81
N LEU A 217 8.24 9.02 -27.74
CA LEU A 217 6.91 9.63 -27.79
C LEU A 217 6.96 11.15 -28.06
N GLY A 218 8.13 11.77 -27.95
CA GLY A 218 8.36 13.17 -28.29
C GLY A 218 7.73 14.19 -27.34
N GLU A 219 7.76 15.44 -27.79
CA GLU A 219 7.30 16.61 -27.03
C GLU A 219 5.77 16.62 -26.85
N ASP A 220 5.04 16.10 -27.83
CA ASP A 220 3.58 16.02 -27.75
C ASP A 220 3.11 15.18 -26.55
N PHE A 221 3.80 14.08 -26.27
CA PHE A 221 3.52 13.28 -25.07
C PHE A 221 3.85 14.03 -23.79
N TRP A 222 4.95 14.79 -23.77
CA TRP A 222 5.28 15.64 -22.62
C TRP A 222 4.17 16.67 -22.34
N ASN A 223 3.61 17.28 -23.39
CA ASN A 223 2.50 18.23 -23.28
C ASN A 223 1.24 17.54 -22.69
N VAL A 224 0.88 16.35 -23.19
CA VAL A 224 -0.25 15.55 -22.66
C VAL A 224 -0.06 15.23 -21.20
N TYR A 225 1.11 14.70 -20.83
CA TYR A 225 1.39 14.27 -19.47
C TYR A 225 1.42 15.45 -18.49
N SER A 226 2.00 16.58 -18.92
CA SER A 226 2.06 17.82 -18.15
C SER A 226 0.67 18.45 -17.96
N ALA A 227 -0.19 18.43 -18.99
CA ALA A 227 -1.56 18.89 -18.89
C ALA A 227 -2.36 18.03 -17.88
N LEU A 228 -2.26 16.71 -17.97
CA LEU A 228 -2.92 15.79 -17.04
C LEU A 228 -2.45 15.99 -15.59
N TYR A 229 -1.17 16.28 -15.39
CA TYR A 229 -0.64 16.62 -14.07
C TYR A 229 -1.26 17.92 -13.51
N LYS A 230 -1.33 18.97 -14.32
CA LYS A 230 -1.97 20.25 -13.94
C LYS A 230 -3.46 20.06 -13.62
N GLU A 231 -4.18 19.31 -14.45
CA GLU A 231 -5.59 18.98 -14.22
C GLU A 231 -5.79 18.22 -12.91
N ARG A 232 -4.89 17.26 -12.59
CA ARG A 232 -4.93 16.55 -11.30
C ARG A 232 -4.77 17.51 -10.12
N LEU A 233 -3.81 18.44 -10.18
CA LEU A 233 -3.59 19.39 -9.10
C LEU A 233 -4.79 20.35 -8.95
N ALA A 234 -5.40 20.76 -10.05
CA ALA A 234 -6.63 21.56 -10.04
C ALA A 234 -7.78 20.78 -9.42
N ALA A 235 -8.02 19.55 -9.83
CA ALA A 235 -9.05 18.67 -9.26
C ALA A 235 -8.84 18.44 -7.74
N LYS A 236 -7.59 18.25 -7.29
CA LYS A 236 -7.26 18.13 -5.85
C LYS A 236 -7.66 19.40 -5.08
N ARG A 237 -7.35 20.57 -5.63
CA ARG A 237 -7.68 21.86 -5.00
C ARG A 237 -9.18 22.16 -4.97
N ASN A 238 -9.90 21.76 -6.01
CA ASN A 238 -11.34 21.96 -6.13
C ASN A 238 -12.18 20.92 -5.35
N GLY A 239 -11.53 19.94 -4.70
CA GLY A 239 -12.25 18.88 -3.99
C GLY A 239 -12.86 17.80 -4.91
N GLU A 240 -12.51 17.78 -6.19
CA GLU A 240 -12.94 16.78 -7.19
C GLU A 240 -12.20 15.47 -6.97
N SER A 241 -12.53 14.76 -5.89
CA SER A 241 -11.75 13.62 -5.38
C SER A 241 -11.61 12.48 -6.40
N LEU A 242 -12.67 12.15 -7.14
CA LEU A 242 -12.69 11.08 -8.15
C LEU A 242 -11.79 11.40 -9.32
N LYS A 243 -11.91 12.59 -9.89
CA LYS A 243 -11.08 13.05 -11.00
C LYS A 243 -9.62 13.12 -10.61
N SER A 244 -9.31 13.66 -9.42
CA SER A 244 -7.95 13.67 -8.87
C SER A 244 -7.38 12.26 -8.69
N LYS A 245 -8.19 11.29 -8.23
CA LYS A 245 -7.82 9.88 -8.05
C LYS A 245 -7.53 9.21 -9.41
N ALA A 246 -8.36 9.42 -10.42
CA ALA A 246 -8.17 8.88 -11.77
C ALA A 246 -6.87 9.38 -12.39
N PHE A 247 -6.64 10.69 -12.36
CA PHE A 247 -5.42 11.26 -12.90
C PHE A 247 -4.17 10.83 -12.12
N LYS A 248 -4.28 10.66 -10.80
CA LYS A 248 -3.19 10.07 -10.00
C LYS A 248 -2.84 8.66 -10.47
N GLN A 249 -3.84 7.84 -10.76
CA GLN A 249 -3.63 6.48 -11.27
C GLN A 249 -2.96 6.51 -12.65
N ALA A 250 -3.42 7.37 -13.56
CA ALA A 250 -2.84 7.54 -14.89
C ALA A 250 -1.36 7.96 -14.83
N LEU A 251 -1.06 9.00 -14.06
CA LEU A 251 0.31 9.51 -13.91
C LEU A 251 1.26 8.47 -13.29
N ASN A 252 0.82 7.76 -12.25
CA ASN A 252 1.64 6.75 -11.59
C ASN A 252 1.81 5.47 -12.42
N ALA A 253 0.83 5.12 -13.26
CA ALA A 253 0.90 3.95 -14.13
C ALA A 253 2.06 4.06 -15.13
N LEU A 254 2.38 5.27 -15.60
CA LEU A 254 3.44 5.50 -16.58
C LEU A 254 4.80 4.95 -16.12
N THR A 255 5.23 5.26 -14.90
CA THR A 255 6.54 4.81 -14.39
C THR A 255 6.67 3.28 -14.41
N GLY A 256 5.58 2.56 -14.08
CA GLY A 256 5.54 1.10 -14.20
C GLY A 256 5.59 0.62 -15.65
N LYS A 257 4.94 1.33 -16.57
CA LYS A 257 4.93 1.01 -18.00
C LYS A 257 6.25 1.30 -18.68
N MET A 258 6.93 2.35 -18.31
CA MET A 258 8.27 2.67 -18.79
C MET A 258 9.31 1.58 -18.44
N GLN A 259 9.06 0.78 -17.40
CA GLN A 259 9.94 -0.33 -17.01
C GLN A 259 9.59 -1.65 -17.72
N GLN A 260 8.38 -1.78 -18.26
CA GLN A 260 7.90 -3.02 -18.87
C GLN A 260 8.30 -3.09 -20.35
N GLU A 261 9.17 -4.04 -20.73
CA GLU A 261 9.73 -4.17 -22.08
C GLU A 261 8.65 -4.32 -23.18
N SER A 262 7.54 -4.96 -22.90
CA SER A 262 6.41 -5.11 -23.82
C SER A 262 5.50 -3.87 -23.92
N SER A 263 5.80 -2.79 -23.19
CA SER A 263 4.98 -1.59 -23.16
C SER A 263 5.28 -0.65 -24.33
N TRP A 264 4.22 0.05 -24.79
CA TRP A 264 4.34 1.14 -25.75
C TRP A 264 5.15 2.34 -25.24
N ALA A 265 5.26 2.47 -23.91
CA ALA A 265 5.97 3.55 -23.24
C ALA A 265 7.32 3.09 -22.65
N TYR A 266 7.89 1.97 -23.12
CA TYR A 266 9.13 1.43 -22.58
C TYR A 266 10.30 2.40 -22.70
N ASP A 267 10.82 2.85 -21.57
CA ASP A 267 12.04 3.66 -21.44
C ASP A 267 12.67 3.48 -20.06
N PRO A 268 13.39 2.38 -19.84
CA PRO A 268 13.96 2.07 -18.52
C PRO A 268 15.02 3.09 -18.08
N LEU A 269 15.73 3.75 -19.01
CA LEU A 269 16.73 4.77 -18.67
C LEU A 269 16.08 5.92 -17.88
N ASN A 270 14.94 6.43 -18.34
CA ASN A 270 14.25 7.50 -17.67
C ASN A 270 13.60 7.05 -16.35
N VAL A 271 13.22 5.77 -16.21
CA VAL A 271 12.81 5.21 -14.91
C VAL A 271 13.95 5.26 -13.89
N TYR A 272 15.16 4.84 -14.30
CA TYR A 272 16.33 4.92 -13.41
C TYR A 272 16.68 6.36 -13.05
N LYS A 273 16.62 7.30 -14.01
CA LYS A 273 16.79 8.73 -13.74
C LYS A 273 15.82 9.22 -12.67
N ILE A 274 14.53 8.95 -12.82
CA ILE A 274 13.49 9.37 -11.85
C ILE A 274 13.76 8.76 -10.48
N ARG A 275 13.97 7.45 -10.38
CA ARG A 275 14.09 6.74 -9.10
C ARG A 275 15.38 7.11 -8.37
N ILE A 276 16.52 7.10 -9.05
CA ILE A 276 17.82 7.36 -8.42
C ILE A 276 17.91 8.82 -7.99
N ASN A 277 17.57 9.77 -8.85
CA ASN A 277 17.62 11.18 -8.46
C ASN A 277 16.61 11.52 -7.37
N GLY A 278 15.41 10.95 -7.40
CA GLY A 278 14.44 11.13 -6.34
C GLY A 278 14.98 10.76 -4.97
N GLN A 279 15.60 9.59 -4.85
CA GLN A 279 16.24 9.13 -3.61
C GLN A 279 17.36 10.06 -3.15
N LEU A 280 18.22 10.47 -4.09
CA LEU A 280 19.33 11.36 -3.80
C LEU A 280 18.86 12.76 -3.41
N ILE A 281 17.77 13.26 -3.96
CA ILE A 281 17.13 14.53 -3.57
C ILE A 281 16.59 14.44 -2.14
N LEU A 282 15.93 13.34 -1.76
CA LEU A 282 15.50 13.15 -0.37
C LEU A 282 16.70 13.13 0.60
N LEU A 283 17.82 12.51 0.19
CA LEU A 283 19.05 12.58 0.97
C LEU A 283 19.65 13.98 1.03
N MET A 284 19.42 14.86 0.03
CA MET A 284 19.80 16.28 0.15
C MET A 284 19.00 16.99 1.24
N LEU A 285 17.70 16.69 1.35
CA LEU A 285 16.89 17.21 2.46
C LEU A 285 17.38 16.65 3.80
N VAL A 286 17.66 15.35 3.89
CA VAL A 286 18.22 14.72 5.09
C VAL A 286 19.54 15.37 5.51
N ASP A 287 20.45 15.65 4.58
CA ASP A 287 21.73 16.32 4.84
C ASP A 287 21.52 17.70 5.50
N ARG A 288 20.60 18.51 4.98
CA ARG A 288 20.26 19.82 5.53
C ARG A 288 19.61 19.73 6.90
N LEU A 289 18.67 18.80 7.07
CA LEU A 289 18.01 18.58 8.36
C LEU A 289 19.02 18.14 9.43
N LEU A 290 19.97 17.27 9.11
CA LEU A 290 21.05 16.87 10.03
C LEU A 290 21.97 18.04 10.39
N ALA A 291 22.28 18.94 9.44
CA ALA A 291 23.08 20.15 9.72
C ALA A 291 22.35 21.12 10.67
N LEU A 292 21.02 21.05 10.74
CA LEU A 292 20.19 21.79 11.68
C LEU A 292 19.89 21.01 12.99
N ASN A 293 20.68 19.96 13.26
CA ASN A 293 20.53 19.09 14.43
C ASN A 293 19.16 18.37 14.52
N CYS A 294 18.45 18.22 13.39
CA CYS A 294 17.24 17.42 13.38
C CYS A 294 17.59 15.92 13.54
N LYS A 295 16.76 15.22 14.29
CA LYS A 295 16.82 13.76 14.39
C LYS A 295 15.91 13.16 13.32
N ILE A 296 16.46 12.45 12.35
CA ILE A 296 15.66 11.73 11.36
C ILE A 296 14.94 10.56 12.05
N VAL A 297 13.66 10.39 11.73
CA VAL A 297 12.81 9.31 12.22
C VAL A 297 12.62 8.28 11.12
N GLN A 298 12.21 8.73 9.94
CA GLN A 298 11.90 7.85 8.80
C GLN A 298 12.17 8.57 7.49
N VAL A 299 12.68 7.83 6.53
CA VAL A 299 12.65 8.22 5.11
C VAL A 299 11.94 7.12 4.35
N ASN A 300 10.96 7.47 3.54
CA ASN A 300 10.16 6.50 2.80
C ASN A 300 9.73 7.08 1.45
N THR A 301 10.24 6.52 0.37
CA THR A 301 9.92 6.78 -1.04
C THR A 301 9.95 8.24 -1.46
N ASP A 302 9.15 9.11 -0.86
CA ASP A 302 8.86 10.50 -1.23
C ASP A 302 8.83 11.48 -0.04
N GLY A 303 9.00 10.99 1.20
CA GLY A 303 8.90 11.80 2.40
C GLY A 303 9.94 11.51 3.48
N VAL A 304 10.13 12.50 4.36
CA VAL A 304 11.03 12.45 5.50
C VAL A 304 10.28 12.87 6.76
N VAL A 305 10.29 12.01 7.80
CA VAL A 305 9.81 12.34 9.15
C VAL A 305 11.01 12.63 10.04
N TYR A 306 10.95 13.71 10.79
CA TYR A 306 12.05 14.17 11.65
C TYR A 306 11.56 14.82 12.95
N ILE A 307 12.41 14.85 13.96
CA ILE A 307 12.21 15.61 15.20
C ILE A 307 13.19 16.77 15.20
N ALA A 308 12.70 17.95 15.59
CA ALA A 308 13.49 19.17 15.65
C ALA A 308 13.04 20.07 16.80
N ASP A 309 13.91 20.96 17.24
CA ASP A 309 13.57 22.02 18.17
C ASP A 309 12.69 23.08 17.49
N LYS A 310 11.73 23.64 18.20
CA LYS A 310 10.81 24.65 17.69
C LYS A 310 11.54 25.91 17.20
N SER A 311 12.69 26.22 17.81
CA SER A 311 13.56 27.33 17.39
C SER A 311 14.14 27.16 15.99
N ALA A 312 14.33 25.90 15.53
CA ALA A 312 14.85 25.60 14.20
C ALA A 312 13.79 25.67 13.08
N ARG A 313 12.52 25.90 13.40
CA ARG A 313 11.40 25.80 12.44
C ARG A 313 11.59 26.65 11.20
N PHE A 314 12.02 27.91 11.35
CA PHE A 314 12.27 28.80 10.22
C PHE A 314 13.44 28.33 9.36
N ALA A 315 14.56 27.93 9.99
CA ALA A 315 15.72 27.42 9.28
C ALA A 315 15.40 26.11 8.52
N ILE A 316 14.54 25.25 9.07
CA ILE A 316 14.05 24.04 8.39
C ILE A 316 13.19 24.42 7.18
N ALA A 317 12.27 25.37 7.33
CA ALA A 317 11.46 25.85 6.22
C ALA A 317 12.33 26.45 5.09
N ASP A 318 13.35 27.21 5.43
CA ASP A 318 14.31 27.74 4.46
C ASP A 318 15.12 26.63 3.78
N ALA A 319 15.57 25.62 4.53
CA ALA A 319 16.29 24.46 3.97
C ALA A 319 15.41 23.65 3.00
N ILE A 320 14.12 23.46 3.31
CA ILE A 320 13.17 22.83 2.39
C ILE A 320 13.02 23.67 1.13
N LYS A 321 12.83 24.99 1.30
CA LYS A 321 12.69 25.95 0.19
C LYS A 321 13.93 26.00 -0.71
N GLU A 322 15.12 25.88 -0.16
CA GLU A 322 16.35 25.75 -0.95
C GLU A 322 16.33 24.48 -1.82
N VAL A 323 15.89 23.33 -1.26
CA VAL A 323 15.75 22.10 -2.04
C VAL A 323 14.69 22.28 -3.13
N GLU A 324 13.54 22.92 -2.83
CA GLU A 324 12.51 23.24 -3.83
C GLU A 324 13.06 24.10 -4.97
N GLN A 325 13.82 25.16 -4.65
CA GLN A 325 14.42 26.05 -5.65
C GLN A 325 15.42 25.32 -6.56
N LEU A 326 16.25 24.43 -5.98
CA LEU A 326 17.23 23.65 -6.74
C LEU A 326 16.58 22.60 -7.64
N THR A 327 15.50 21.99 -7.17
CA THR A 327 14.88 20.82 -7.81
C THR A 327 13.62 21.15 -8.59
N GLN A 328 13.01 22.31 -8.34
CA GLN A 328 11.68 22.73 -8.79
C GLN A 328 10.55 21.79 -8.30
N LEU A 329 10.85 20.92 -7.34
CA LEU A 329 9.84 20.12 -6.67
C LEU A 329 9.10 20.95 -5.62
N THR A 330 7.91 20.49 -5.22
CA THR A 330 7.13 21.08 -4.14
C THR A 330 7.02 20.11 -3.00
N PHE A 331 7.30 20.56 -1.77
CA PHE A 331 7.11 19.78 -0.56
C PHE A 331 5.83 20.21 0.16
N GLU A 332 5.03 19.22 0.58
CA GLU A 332 3.96 19.42 1.56
C GLU A 332 4.52 19.06 2.94
N SER A 333 4.26 19.91 3.94
CA SER A 333 4.78 19.69 5.30
C SER A 333 3.64 19.66 6.31
N ASP A 334 3.64 18.64 7.16
CA ASP A 334 2.70 18.43 8.26
C ASP A 334 3.46 18.25 9.58
N ASP A 335 2.76 18.45 10.71
CA ASP A 335 3.27 18.16 12.05
C ASP A 335 2.52 16.96 12.65
N TYR A 336 3.24 16.14 13.41
CA TYR A 336 2.66 15.13 14.29
C TYR A 336 2.80 15.51 15.76
N GLU A 337 1.79 15.17 16.56
CA GLU A 337 1.85 15.23 18.03
C GLU A 337 2.61 14.03 18.61
N SER A 338 2.53 12.88 17.94
CA SER A 338 3.28 11.68 18.24
C SER A 338 3.35 10.75 17.04
N PHE A 339 4.41 9.94 16.96
CA PHE A 339 4.61 9.00 15.87
C PHE A 339 5.03 7.64 16.42
N TYR A 340 4.32 6.60 16.02
CA TYR A 340 4.47 5.22 16.51
C TYR A 340 4.89 4.35 15.34
N GLN A 341 6.20 4.18 15.18
CA GLN A 341 6.79 3.44 14.09
C GLN A 341 7.09 2.00 14.51
N TYR A 342 6.48 1.05 13.85
CA TYR A 342 6.85 -0.36 13.98
C TYR A 342 7.96 -0.71 12.99
N ASP A 343 7.75 -0.36 11.73
CA ASP A 343 8.72 -0.29 10.64
C ASP A 343 8.27 0.76 9.61
N VAL A 344 9.01 0.90 8.52
CA VAL A 344 8.74 1.91 7.49
C VAL A 344 7.35 1.78 6.81
N ASN A 345 6.78 0.57 6.80
CA ASN A 345 5.49 0.27 6.19
C ASN A 345 4.36 0.03 7.19
N ASN A 346 4.69 -0.04 8.47
CA ASN A 346 3.76 -0.33 9.56
C ASN A 346 3.92 0.72 10.67
N TYR A 347 3.09 1.75 10.66
CA TYR A 347 3.12 2.83 11.64
C TYR A 347 1.74 3.47 11.83
N PHE A 348 1.58 4.24 12.88
CA PHE A 348 0.54 5.25 12.99
C PHE A 348 1.10 6.54 13.55
N GLY A 349 0.64 7.66 12.98
CA GLY A 349 1.02 9.02 13.37
C GLY A 349 -0.20 9.81 13.82
N VAL A 350 -0.07 10.55 14.89
CA VAL A 350 -1.12 11.45 15.41
C VAL A 350 -0.81 12.85 14.89
N ARG A 351 -1.60 13.32 13.94
CA ARG A 351 -1.42 14.65 13.34
C ARG A 351 -1.78 15.73 14.35
N LYS A 352 -1.15 16.88 14.20
CA LYS A 352 -1.39 18.06 15.02
C LYS A 352 -2.87 18.45 15.00
N GLY A 353 -3.42 18.75 16.18
CA GLY A 353 -4.83 19.08 16.40
C GLY A 353 -5.66 17.93 16.95
N TYR A 354 -5.14 16.71 16.97
CA TYR A 354 -5.85 15.56 17.55
C TYR A 354 -6.15 15.75 19.04
N SER A 355 -5.17 16.15 19.82
CA SER A 355 -5.35 16.37 21.29
C SER A 355 -6.44 17.40 21.62
N GLN A 356 -6.75 18.28 20.70
CA GLN A 356 -7.76 19.34 20.84
C GLN A 356 -9.13 18.89 20.36
N SER A 357 -9.18 18.16 19.22
CA SER A 357 -10.43 17.80 18.54
C SER A 357 -10.94 16.39 18.89
N GLY A 358 -10.03 15.47 19.18
CA GLY A 358 -10.34 14.05 19.29
C GLY A 358 -10.73 13.40 17.94
N ASP A 359 -10.49 14.08 16.82
CA ASP A 359 -10.89 13.61 15.50
C ASP A 359 -10.07 12.38 15.05
N PRO A 360 -10.69 11.19 14.92
CA PRO A 360 -10.00 9.98 14.46
C PRO A 360 -9.39 10.12 13.07
N GLY A 361 -9.88 11.05 12.24
CA GLY A 361 -9.35 11.38 10.92
C GLY A 361 -7.92 11.93 10.96
N LEU A 362 -7.50 12.46 12.11
CA LEU A 362 -6.14 12.94 12.35
C LEU A 362 -5.16 11.81 12.76
N ILE A 363 -5.61 10.57 12.89
CA ILE A 363 -4.74 9.41 13.12
C ILE A 363 -4.43 8.78 11.78
N GLU A 364 -3.24 9.06 11.25
CA GLU A 364 -2.73 8.38 10.07
C GLU A 364 -2.34 6.95 10.41
N LYS A 365 -2.79 5.97 9.62
CA LYS A 365 -2.56 4.53 9.86
C LYS A 365 -2.01 3.88 8.61
N LYS A 366 -0.94 3.08 8.76
CA LYS A 366 -0.33 2.35 7.65
C LYS A 366 -0.06 0.88 8.00
N GLY A 367 -0.19 0.02 7.01
CA GLY A 367 0.09 -1.40 7.13
C GLY A 367 -0.79 -2.08 8.19
N ARG A 368 -0.17 -2.76 9.14
CA ARG A 368 -0.88 -3.51 10.20
C ARG A 368 -1.76 -2.65 11.11
N PHE A 369 -1.58 -1.33 11.12
CA PHE A 369 -2.39 -0.43 11.96
C PHE A 369 -3.64 0.08 11.26
N ILE A 370 -3.89 -0.30 10.01
CA ILE A 370 -5.15 -0.02 9.32
C ILE A 370 -6.29 -0.75 10.05
N THR A 371 -7.32 0.01 10.43
CA THR A 371 -8.48 -0.49 11.16
C THR A 371 -9.73 -0.61 10.28
N GLU A 372 -9.64 -0.17 9.03
CA GLU A 372 -10.68 -0.30 8.01
C GLU A 372 -10.19 -1.21 6.90
N ILE A 373 -10.84 -2.37 6.75
CA ILE A 373 -10.42 -3.36 5.76
C ILE A 373 -11.03 -2.99 4.41
N GLY A 374 -10.15 -2.68 3.45
CA GLY A 374 -10.56 -2.43 2.07
C GLY A 374 -10.64 -3.73 1.25
N LEU A 375 -11.27 -3.65 0.07
CA LEU A 375 -11.44 -4.80 -0.84
C LEU A 375 -10.12 -5.40 -1.35
N ASN A 376 -9.00 -4.66 -1.23
CA ASN A 376 -7.66 -5.15 -1.58
C ASN A 376 -6.95 -5.91 -0.47
N ASN A 377 -7.48 -5.86 0.75
CA ASN A 377 -6.86 -6.47 1.92
C ASN A 377 -7.31 -7.93 2.10
N SER A 378 -6.69 -8.63 3.03
CA SER A 378 -7.22 -9.86 3.60
C SER A 378 -7.95 -9.54 4.90
N MET A 379 -8.97 -10.32 5.25
CA MET A 379 -9.67 -10.16 6.52
C MET A 379 -8.72 -10.48 7.67
N THR A 380 -8.44 -9.50 8.49
CA THR A 380 -7.59 -9.60 9.68
C THR A 380 -8.33 -9.04 10.90
N PRO A 381 -8.05 -9.53 12.11
CA PRO A 381 -8.77 -9.09 13.31
C PRO A 381 -8.35 -7.68 13.71
N VAL A 382 -9.12 -6.68 13.28
CA VAL A 382 -8.83 -5.26 13.49
C VAL A 382 -8.87 -4.86 14.98
N VAL A 383 -9.49 -5.64 15.83
CA VAL A 383 -9.48 -5.45 17.30
C VAL A 383 -8.05 -5.39 17.85
N ILE A 384 -7.10 -6.11 17.25
CA ILE A 384 -5.68 -6.10 17.66
C ILE A 384 -5.09 -4.71 17.41
N SER A 385 -5.25 -4.18 16.20
CA SER A 385 -4.73 -2.85 15.84
C SER A 385 -5.42 -1.73 16.60
N LYS A 386 -6.75 -1.81 16.75
CA LYS A 386 -7.54 -0.87 17.55
C LYS A 386 -7.06 -0.85 19.02
N ALA A 387 -6.82 -2.03 19.62
CA ALA A 387 -6.35 -2.13 21.00
C ALA A 387 -4.95 -1.56 21.20
N VAL A 388 -4.03 -1.80 20.25
CA VAL A 388 -2.66 -1.24 20.33
C VAL A 388 -2.69 0.28 20.19
N ILE A 389 -3.43 0.82 19.22
CA ILE A 389 -3.58 2.27 19.04
C ILE A 389 -4.18 2.89 20.31
N ASN A 390 -5.27 2.32 20.81
CA ASN A 390 -5.94 2.83 22.01
C ASN A 390 -5.05 2.76 23.25
N TYR A 391 -4.25 1.71 23.41
CA TYR A 391 -3.28 1.58 24.50
C TYR A 391 -2.30 2.76 24.52
N PHE A 392 -1.75 3.12 23.37
CA PHE A 392 -0.77 4.21 23.28
C PHE A 392 -1.39 5.61 23.35
N LEU A 393 -2.61 5.80 22.87
CA LEU A 393 -3.26 7.11 22.83
C LEU A 393 -4.04 7.41 24.12
N ASN A 394 -4.74 6.44 24.68
CA ASN A 394 -5.67 6.63 25.78
C ASN A 394 -5.25 5.94 27.08
N ASN A 395 -4.09 5.27 27.09
CA ASN A 395 -3.60 4.46 28.22
C ASN A 395 -4.61 3.39 28.70
N GLU A 396 -5.55 2.96 27.85
CA GLU A 396 -6.49 1.90 28.20
C GLU A 396 -5.80 0.54 28.09
N PRO A 397 -5.83 -0.31 29.14
CA PRO A 397 -5.24 -1.64 29.09
C PRO A 397 -5.80 -2.48 27.94
N ILE A 398 -4.91 -3.14 27.18
CA ILE A 398 -5.24 -3.93 25.98
C ILE A 398 -6.31 -4.99 26.28
N ASP A 399 -6.19 -5.70 27.40
CA ASP A 399 -7.15 -6.73 27.79
C ASP A 399 -8.54 -6.14 28.12
N LYS A 400 -8.58 -4.97 28.72
CA LYS A 400 -9.83 -4.26 29.01
C LYS A 400 -10.51 -3.82 27.71
N PHE A 401 -9.75 -3.21 26.80
CA PHE A 401 -10.25 -2.78 25.51
C PHE A 401 -10.84 -3.95 24.71
N ILE A 402 -10.07 -5.04 24.53
CA ILE A 402 -10.49 -6.20 23.73
C ILE A 402 -11.72 -6.89 24.34
N LYS A 403 -11.79 -7.02 25.68
CA LYS A 403 -12.94 -7.61 26.38
C LYS A 403 -14.19 -6.74 26.36
N LYS A 404 -14.04 -5.43 26.14
CA LYS A 404 -15.15 -4.46 26.06
C LYS A 404 -15.77 -4.41 24.66
N ASP A 405 -15.01 -4.76 23.63
CA ASP A 405 -15.49 -4.74 22.26
C ASP A 405 -16.64 -5.74 22.08
N ARG A 406 -17.73 -5.28 21.44
CA ARG A 406 -18.97 -6.03 21.24
C ARG A 406 -19.24 -6.36 19.77
N ASP A 407 -18.44 -5.85 18.85
CA ASP A 407 -18.57 -6.16 17.43
C ASP A 407 -17.76 -7.40 17.08
N ILE A 408 -18.43 -8.52 16.86
CA ILE A 408 -17.77 -9.76 16.44
C ILE A 408 -16.96 -9.59 15.15
N ARG A 409 -17.30 -8.62 14.29
CA ARG A 409 -16.61 -8.35 13.03
C ARG A 409 -15.16 -7.92 13.25
N ASP A 410 -14.86 -7.26 14.37
CA ASP A 410 -13.51 -6.83 14.72
C ASP A 410 -12.56 -8.01 15.05
N PHE A 411 -13.12 -9.17 15.36
CA PHE A 411 -12.38 -10.40 15.69
C PHE A 411 -12.21 -11.36 14.52
N LEU A 412 -12.78 -11.04 13.36
CA LEU A 412 -12.86 -11.98 12.24
C LEU A 412 -11.55 -12.09 11.47
N MET A 413 -11.33 -13.30 10.99
CA MET A 413 -10.28 -13.70 10.06
C MET A 413 -10.89 -14.48 8.92
N SER A 414 -10.15 -14.63 7.82
CA SER A 414 -10.58 -15.46 6.70
C SER A 414 -9.47 -16.37 6.21
N GLN A 415 -9.87 -17.47 5.60
CA GLN A 415 -8.99 -18.33 4.86
C GLN A 415 -9.63 -18.69 3.52
N SER A 416 -8.78 -18.91 2.53
CA SER A 416 -9.14 -19.38 1.20
C SER A 416 -8.13 -20.41 0.75
N VAL A 417 -8.58 -21.48 0.09
CA VAL A 417 -7.71 -22.47 -0.55
C VAL A 417 -8.01 -22.54 -2.04
N ASN A 418 -7.04 -22.97 -2.84
CA ASN A 418 -7.21 -23.14 -4.28
C ASN A 418 -8.22 -24.26 -4.61
N LYS A 419 -8.69 -24.30 -5.86
CA LYS A 419 -9.72 -25.24 -6.33
C LYS A 419 -9.35 -26.73 -6.16
N GLU A 420 -8.06 -27.05 -6.13
CA GLU A 420 -7.52 -28.40 -5.99
C GLU A 420 -7.40 -28.87 -4.53
N SER A 421 -7.68 -27.99 -3.59
CA SER A 421 -7.59 -28.27 -2.15
C SER A 421 -8.97 -28.32 -1.53
N LYS A 422 -9.11 -29.18 -0.53
CA LYS A 422 -10.29 -29.26 0.35
C LYS A 422 -9.94 -28.69 1.72
N VAL A 423 -10.95 -28.29 2.47
CA VAL A 423 -10.80 -27.83 3.87
C VAL A 423 -11.56 -28.78 4.77
N GLU A 424 -10.92 -29.21 5.85
CA GLU A 424 -11.53 -30.01 6.90
C GLU A 424 -11.62 -29.19 8.19
N TYR A 425 -12.73 -29.38 8.90
CA TYR A 425 -13.01 -28.79 10.20
C TYR A 425 -13.78 -29.77 11.08
N GLY A 426 -13.17 -30.21 12.20
CA GLY A 426 -13.78 -31.14 13.14
C GLY A 426 -14.13 -32.51 12.51
N GLY A 427 -13.33 -33.01 11.57
CA GLY A 427 -13.53 -34.26 10.87
C GLY A 427 -14.46 -34.20 9.66
N ASN A 428 -15.05 -33.04 9.37
CA ASN A 428 -15.95 -32.87 8.24
C ASN A 428 -15.31 -31.96 7.17
N LEU A 429 -15.58 -32.27 5.91
CA LEU A 429 -15.24 -31.37 4.81
C LEU A 429 -16.17 -30.15 4.83
N ILE A 430 -15.60 -28.97 4.62
CA ILE A 430 -16.34 -27.72 4.56
C ILE A 430 -15.99 -26.94 3.28
N GLN A 431 -16.68 -25.82 3.04
CA GLN A 431 -16.40 -24.94 1.92
C GLN A 431 -14.93 -24.44 1.91
N ARG A 432 -14.43 -24.04 0.75
CA ARG A 432 -13.02 -23.66 0.55
C ARG A 432 -12.68 -22.27 1.08
N ILE A 433 -13.66 -21.39 1.18
CA ILE A 433 -13.51 -20.02 1.64
C ILE A 433 -14.34 -19.85 2.89
N ASN A 434 -13.67 -19.55 4.01
CA ASN A 434 -14.35 -19.46 5.30
C ASN A 434 -13.96 -18.19 6.05
N ARG A 435 -14.93 -17.68 6.78
CA ARG A 435 -14.77 -16.62 7.79
C ARG A 435 -14.85 -17.26 9.17
N TYR A 436 -13.96 -16.90 10.06
CA TYR A 436 -13.82 -17.51 11.37
C TYR A 436 -13.23 -16.54 12.40
N TYR A 437 -13.26 -16.95 13.66
CA TYR A 437 -12.60 -16.27 14.78
C TYR A 437 -11.92 -17.29 15.70
N ALA A 438 -10.91 -16.84 16.46
CA ALA A 438 -10.22 -17.68 17.45
C ALA A 438 -11.18 -18.04 18.59
N SER A 439 -11.22 -19.33 18.96
CA SER A 439 -12.14 -19.85 19.98
C SER A 439 -11.49 -20.91 20.86
N SER A 440 -11.73 -20.83 22.16
CA SER A 440 -11.25 -21.81 23.15
C SER A 440 -11.91 -23.17 23.02
N SER A 441 -13.00 -23.28 22.28
CA SER A 441 -13.78 -24.52 22.08
C SER A 441 -13.95 -24.87 20.60
N GLY A 442 -13.04 -24.38 19.74
CA GLY A 442 -13.06 -24.60 18.29
C GLY A 442 -12.13 -25.72 17.83
N TYR A 443 -12.27 -26.11 16.56
CA TYR A 443 -11.35 -27.04 15.90
C TYR A 443 -10.32 -26.30 15.06
N TYR A 444 -9.30 -27.03 14.59
CA TYR A 444 -8.34 -26.49 13.61
C TYR A 444 -8.93 -26.52 12.19
N LEU A 445 -8.51 -25.59 11.36
CA LEU A 445 -8.71 -25.68 9.92
C LEU A 445 -7.55 -26.45 9.31
N ILE A 446 -7.84 -27.46 8.50
CA ILE A 446 -6.86 -28.35 7.88
C ILE A 446 -7.07 -28.30 6.37
N ARG A 447 -6.00 -28.01 5.63
CA ARG A 447 -5.98 -28.12 4.17
C ARG A 447 -5.61 -29.52 3.78
N ILE A 448 -6.41 -30.12 2.90
CA ILE A 448 -6.19 -31.43 2.31
C ILE A 448 -5.89 -31.23 0.82
N LYS A 449 -4.80 -31.86 0.35
CA LYS A 449 -4.49 -31.99 -1.07
C LYS A 449 -4.47 -33.47 -1.43
N ASP A 450 -5.28 -33.85 -2.42
CA ASP A 450 -5.23 -35.18 -3.04
C ASP A 450 -4.12 -35.13 -4.11
N LYS A 451 -3.01 -35.83 -3.90
CA LYS A 451 -1.96 -35.96 -4.89
C LYS A 451 -2.26 -37.16 -5.80
N MET A 452 -2.17 -36.95 -7.10
CA MET A 452 -2.57 -37.93 -8.12
C MET A 452 -1.80 -39.27 -8.06
N TYR A 453 -0.64 -39.33 -7.39
CA TYR A 453 0.27 -40.49 -7.31
C TYR A 453 0.94 -40.68 -5.93
N GLU A 454 0.57 -39.89 -4.92
CA GLU A 454 1.17 -39.96 -3.58
C GLU A 454 0.11 -39.81 -2.49
N SER A 455 0.48 -40.18 -1.27
CA SER A 455 -0.35 -40.07 -0.09
C SER A 455 -0.98 -38.66 0.11
N ARG A 456 -2.24 -38.63 0.50
CA ARG A 456 -2.99 -37.47 0.98
C ARG A 456 -2.09 -36.61 1.88
N SER A 457 -1.90 -35.32 1.53
CA SER A 457 -1.15 -34.39 2.37
C SER A 457 -2.10 -33.48 3.15
N GLU A 458 -1.92 -33.46 4.47
CA GLU A 458 -2.67 -32.61 5.38
C GLU A 458 -1.76 -31.52 5.92
N THR A 459 -2.26 -30.28 5.91
CA THR A 459 -1.52 -29.12 6.45
C THR A 459 -2.46 -28.29 7.29
N ARG A 460 -2.10 -28.04 8.55
CA ARG A 460 -2.86 -27.11 9.40
C ARG A 460 -2.79 -25.71 8.82
N ILE A 461 -3.94 -25.05 8.69
CA ILE A 461 -4.10 -23.65 8.30
C ILE A 461 -4.00 -22.75 9.54
N THR A 462 -4.61 -23.19 10.66
CA THR A 462 -4.61 -22.45 11.91
C THR A 462 -3.83 -23.18 12.99
N GLU A 463 -3.03 -22.44 13.77
CA GLU A 463 -2.24 -22.98 14.90
C GLU A 463 -3.06 -23.05 16.21
N TYR A 464 -4.29 -22.55 16.20
CA TYR A 464 -5.20 -22.43 17.33
C TYR A 464 -6.61 -22.90 16.91
N GLY A 465 -7.44 -23.20 17.90
CA GLY A 465 -8.83 -23.55 17.69
C GLY A 465 -9.62 -22.35 17.17
N VAL A 466 -10.51 -22.61 16.21
CA VAL A 466 -11.36 -21.56 15.62
C VAL A 466 -12.80 -22.01 15.55
N ARG A 467 -13.73 -21.05 15.51
CA ARG A 467 -15.13 -21.29 15.13
C ARG A 467 -15.44 -20.58 13.84
N LEU A 468 -16.12 -21.30 12.96
CA LEU A 468 -16.61 -20.75 11.70
C LEU A 468 -17.73 -19.74 11.97
N LEU A 469 -17.76 -18.67 11.17
CA LEU A 469 -18.82 -17.67 11.19
C LEU A 469 -19.18 -17.25 9.77
N ASN A 470 -19.48 -18.21 8.91
CA ASN A 470 -19.91 -17.92 7.54
C ASN A 470 -21.29 -17.26 7.51
N LYS A 471 -22.17 -17.57 8.46
CA LYS A 471 -23.46 -16.88 8.68
C LYS A 471 -23.40 -16.10 9.99
N ILE A 472 -23.51 -14.78 9.91
CA ILE A 472 -23.60 -13.92 11.09
C ILE A 472 -25.04 -13.99 11.59
N ASP A 473 -25.21 -14.43 12.81
CA ASP A 473 -26.46 -14.52 13.51
C ASP A 473 -26.51 -13.55 14.70
N ALA A 474 -27.67 -13.46 15.34
CA ALA A 474 -27.89 -12.61 16.50
C ALA A 474 -27.29 -13.12 17.81
N THR A 475 -26.46 -14.19 17.78
CA THR A 475 -25.82 -14.74 18.98
C THR A 475 -24.94 -13.66 19.64
N PRO A 476 -25.17 -13.34 20.90
CA PRO A 476 -24.34 -12.38 21.64
C PRO A 476 -22.88 -12.83 21.69
N ILE A 477 -21.95 -11.88 21.66
CA ILE A 477 -20.51 -12.16 21.62
C ILE A 477 -20.04 -12.99 22.82
N GLU A 478 -20.67 -12.81 24.00
CA GLU A 478 -20.39 -13.53 25.23
C GLU A 478 -20.67 -15.05 25.12
N LYS A 479 -21.58 -15.45 24.22
CA LYS A 479 -21.94 -16.84 23.98
C LYS A 479 -21.12 -17.50 22.86
N ARG A 480 -20.23 -16.74 22.22
CA ARG A 480 -19.45 -17.25 21.07
C ARG A 480 -18.19 -18.02 21.46
N HIS A 481 -17.84 -18.08 22.75
CA HIS A 481 -16.61 -18.73 23.24
C HIS A 481 -15.34 -18.18 22.56
N LEU A 482 -15.25 -16.85 22.41
CA LEU A 482 -14.07 -16.20 21.87
C LEU A 482 -12.85 -16.53 22.73
N ASP A 483 -11.74 -16.87 22.09
CA ASP A 483 -10.44 -16.92 22.76
C ASP A 483 -9.86 -15.50 22.85
N TYR A 484 -10.35 -14.73 23.82
CA TYR A 484 -9.84 -13.39 24.07
C TYR A 484 -8.32 -13.37 24.31
N GLN A 485 -7.76 -14.45 24.88
CA GLN A 485 -6.34 -14.53 25.17
C GLN A 485 -5.48 -14.56 23.90
N TYR A 486 -5.99 -15.16 22.82
CA TYR A 486 -5.35 -15.11 21.52
C TYR A 486 -5.15 -13.66 21.05
N TYR A 487 -6.21 -12.85 21.02
CA TYR A 487 -6.16 -11.46 20.57
C TYR A 487 -5.34 -10.57 21.51
N ILE A 488 -5.51 -10.75 22.83
CA ILE A 488 -4.76 -10.02 23.84
C ILE A 488 -3.27 -10.30 23.72
N SER A 489 -2.86 -11.55 23.59
CA SER A 489 -1.43 -11.90 23.46
C SER A 489 -0.80 -11.35 22.21
N LYS A 490 -1.50 -11.37 21.07
CA LYS A 490 -1.04 -10.77 19.81
C LYS A 490 -0.89 -9.23 19.93
N ALA A 491 -1.88 -8.55 20.51
CA ALA A 491 -1.83 -7.10 20.72
C ALA A 491 -0.72 -6.71 21.72
N LYS A 492 -0.61 -7.43 22.85
CA LYS A 492 0.46 -7.22 23.84
C LYS A 492 1.85 -7.45 23.26
N LYS A 493 2.01 -8.46 22.41
CA LYS A 493 3.28 -8.70 21.71
C LYS A 493 3.68 -7.48 20.85
N ILE A 494 2.76 -6.95 20.04
CA ILE A 494 3.03 -5.76 19.22
C ILE A 494 3.36 -4.57 20.13
N ALA A 495 2.58 -4.32 21.17
CA ALA A 495 2.82 -3.20 22.09
C ALA A 495 4.15 -3.32 22.83
N SER A 496 4.53 -4.53 23.27
CA SER A 496 5.79 -4.78 24.01
C SER A 496 7.04 -4.54 23.13
N GLU A 497 6.96 -4.76 21.82
CA GLU A 497 8.05 -4.48 20.91
C GLU A 497 8.38 -2.98 20.83
N PHE A 498 7.40 -2.10 21.04
CA PHE A 498 7.62 -0.66 21.18
C PHE A 498 8.25 -0.28 22.54
N VAL A 499 7.86 -0.95 23.64
CA VAL A 499 8.25 -0.58 25.02
C VAL A 499 9.62 -1.12 25.38
N ASN A 500 9.94 -2.36 25.03
CA ASN A 500 11.22 -3.01 25.41
C ASN A 500 12.44 -2.31 24.80
N ARG A 501 12.26 -1.46 23.77
CA ARG A 501 13.33 -0.71 23.12
C ARG A 501 13.40 0.76 23.55
N GLN A 502 12.43 1.26 24.31
CA GLN A 502 12.56 2.56 24.99
C GLN A 502 13.56 2.52 26.15
N LEU A 503 13.72 1.37 26.78
CA LEU A 503 14.62 1.20 27.95
C LEU A 503 16.11 1.14 27.60
N THR A 504 16.45 0.88 26.33
CA THR A 504 17.86 0.80 25.87
C THR A 504 18.45 2.14 25.39
N ILE A 505 17.73 3.26 25.53
CA ILE A 505 18.18 4.58 25.05
C ILE A 505 18.67 5.48 26.21
N PHE A 506 18.55 5.04 27.46
CA PHE A 506 19.03 5.79 28.62
C PHE A 506 20.40 5.34 29.13
N ASP A 507 20.99 4.32 28.48
CA ASP A 507 22.36 3.89 28.74
C ASP A 507 23.22 4.13 27.47
N ASP A 508 23.53 5.43 27.21
CA ASP A 508 24.78 5.92 26.57
C ASP A 508 24.75 7.43 26.47
#